data_0bc0e772b5d2f6cc28c439a5c31094fd
#
_entry.id   0bc0e772b5d2f6cc28c439a5c31094fd
#
_cell.length_a   1.000
_cell.length_b   1.000
_cell.length_c   1.000
_cell.angle_alpha   90.00
_cell.angle_beta   90.00
_cell.angle_gamma   90.00
#
_symmetry.space_group_name_H-M   'P 1'
#
loop_
_entity.id
_entity.type
_entity.pdbx_description
1 polymer ?
#
loop_
_entity_poly.entity_id
_entity_poly.type
_entity_poly.pdbx_seq_one_letter_code
_entity_poly.pdbx_strand_id
1 'polypeptide(L)'
;VSARIATERHEKAQEAFAAMPGADGLDLSFEDLDWMKKLSVDGSGNYQKSINNLILILQNDPLIKGKIVTDEFAGCGLVLGATPWDPREEKRRWRDTDDNGALWYMETYYGIGSRDKLDAALSIVGSQNTINDVKKYLSALKWDGVKRLDTLLPDYLGAEDTSYTRAIMRKSLCAAVARALGNGV
;
A
#
# COMPACT_ATOMS: atom_id res chain seq x y z
N VAL A 1 -18.53 -2.71 -35.94
CA VAL A 1 -17.07 -3.01 -35.96
C VAL A 1 -16.46 -2.72 -34.59
N SER A 2 -16.75 -1.58 -33.97
CA SER A 2 -16.15 -1.16 -32.69
C SER A 2 -16.52 -2.08 -31.49
N ALA A 3 -17.77 -2.53 -31.39
CA ALA A 3 -18.22 -3.39 -30.30
C ALA A 3 -17.58 -4.80 -30.34
N ARG A 4 -17.41 -5.36 -31.55
CA ARG A 4 -16.81 -6.70 -31.75
C ARG A 4 -15.31 -6.71 -31.36
N ILE A 5 -14.60 -5.64 -31.74
CA ILE A 5 -13.19 -5.45 -31.35
C ILE A 5 -13.04 -5.30 -29.83
N ALA A 6 -14.00 -4.63 -29.18
CA ALA A 6 -13.99 -4.48 -27.72
C ALA A 6 -14.23 -5.83 -27.02
N THR A 7 -15.13 -6.69 -27.55
CA THR A 7 -15.40 -8.02 -26.98
C THR A 7 -14.22 -8.96 -27.15
N GLU A 8 -13.62 -9.03 -28.32
CA GLU A 8 -12.41 -9.86 -28.57
C GLU A 8 -11.21 -9.45 -27.70
N ARG A 9 -11.08 -8.15 -27.42
CA ARG A 9 -10.04 -7.65 -26.51
C ARG A 9 -10.32 -8.03 -25.06
N HIS A 10 -11.57 -8.01 -24.67
CA HIS A 10 -11.96 -8.36 -23.32
C HIS A 10 -11.73 -9.86 -23.04
N GLU A 11 -12.08 -10.73 -24.00
CA GLU A 11 -11.80 -12.15 -23.92
C GLU A 11 -10.31 -12.45 -23.82
N LYS A 12 -9.48 -11.80 -24.67
CA LYS A 12 -8.00 -11.93 -24.57
C LYS A 12 -7.43 -11.43 -23.25
N ALA A 13 -7.99 -10.35 -22.71
CA ALA A 13 -7.56 -9.82 -21.43
C ALA A 13 -7.90 -10.78 -20.27
N GLN A 14 -9.05 -11.45 -20.33
CA GLN A 14 -9.43 -12.47 -19.36
C GLN A 14 -8.54 -13.71 -19.45
N GLU A 15 -8.26 -14.22 -20.66
CA GLU A 15 -7.34 -15.34 -20.85
C GLU A 15 -5.94 -14.99 -20.32
N ALA A 16 -5.46 -13.79 -20.62
CA ALA A 16 -4.18 -13.30 -20.11
C ALA A 16 -4.18 -13.19 -18.58
N PHE A 17 -5.28 -12.69 -17.98
CA PHE A 17 -5.42 -12.59 -16.54
C PHE A 17 -5.46 -13.96 -15.85
N ALA A 18 -6.20 -14.93 -16.41
CA ALA A 18 -6.29 -16.29 -15.90
C ALA A 18 -4.92 -17.03 -15.92
N ALA A 19 -4.01 -16.61 -16.80
CA ALA A 19 -2.65 -17.13 -16.88
C ALA A 19 -1.65 -16.45 -15.93
N MET A 20 -2.08 -15.42 -15.15
CA MET A 20 -1.21 -14.69 -14.24
C MET A 20 -0.90 -15.49 -12.97
N PRO A 21 0.35 -15.44 -12.45
CA PRO A 21 0.69 -16.04 -11.17
C PRO A 21 -0.18 -15.49 -10.04
N GLY A 22 -0.81 -16.37 -9.28
CA GLY A 22 -1.71 -15.99 -8.17
C GLY A 22 -3.16 -15.75 -8.57
N ALA A 23 -3.53 -15.93 -9.86
CA ALA A 23 -4.92 -15.91 -10.31
C ALA A 23 -5.66 -17.21 -10.01
N ASP A 24 -4.92 -18.32 -9.71
CA ASP A 24 -5.47 -19.61 -9.37
C ASP A 24 -6.38 -19.51 -8.12
N GLY A 25 -7.69 -19.74 -8.30
CA GLY A 25 -8.67 -19.68 -7.22
C GLY A 25 -9.36 -18.35 -7.03
N LEU A 26 -9.07 -17.31 -7.81
CA LEU A 26 -9.87 -16.10 -7.87
C LEU A 26 -11.09 -16.34 -8.78
N ASP A 27 -12.28 -16.40 -8.17
CA ASP A 27 -13.54 -16.41 -8.91
C ASP A 27 -13.87 -14.97 -9.35
N LEU A 28 -13.25 -14.56 -10.49
CA LEU A 28 -13.41 -13.22 -11.04
C LEU A 28 -14.58 -13.18 -12.01
N SER A 29 -15.52 -12.31 -11.72
CA SER A 29 -16.63 -12.01 -12.63
C SER A 29 -16.18 -11.09 -13.77
N PHE A 30 -16.98 -11.04 -14.85
CA PHE A 30 -16.76 -10.08 -15.94
C PHE A 30 -16.75 -8.62 -15.47
N GLU A 31 -17.50 -8.30 -14.41
CA GLU A 31 -17.59 -6.98 -13.82
C GLU A 31 -16.27 -6.58 -13.13
N ASP A 32 -15.55 -7.54 -12.55
CA ASP A 32 -14.26 -7.30 -11.87
C ASP A 32 -13.16 -6.85 -12.83
N LEU A 33 -13.28 -7.14 -14.12
CA LEU A 33 -12.33 -6.77 -15.17
C LEU A 33 -12.79 -5.60 -16.07
N ASP A 34 -13.93 -5.02 -15.80
CA ASP A 34 -14.50 -3.90 -16.59
C ASP A 34 -13.61 -2.65 -16.58
N TRP A 35 -12.77 -2.47 -15.56
CA TRP A 35 -11.81 -1.39 -15.47
C TRP A 35 -10.78 -1.42 -16.61
N MET A 36 -10.47 -2.60 -17.18
CA MET A 36 -9.53 -2.74 -18.29
C MET A 36 -10.01 -2.01 -19.56
N LYS A 37 -11.32 -1.80 -19.72
CA LYS A 37 -11.90 -1.00 -20.82
C LYS A 37 -11.51 0.48 -20.75
N LYS A 38 -11.11 0.96 -19.57
CA LYS A 38 -10.67 2.35 -19.33
C LYS A 38 -9.20 2.57 -19.70
N LEU A 39 -8.44 1.50 -19.94
CA LEU A 39 -7.04 1.61 -20.34
C LEU A 39 -6.93 2.20 -21.74
N SER A 40 -6.13 3.25 -21.89
CA SER A 40 -5.83 3.86 -23.16
C SER A 40 -4.97 2.94 -24.01
N VAL A 41 -5.30 2.83 -25.30
CA VAL A 41 -4.56 2.03 -26.28
C VAL A 41 -3.96 2.93 -27.37
N ASP A 42 -2.89 2.46 -27.99
CA ASP A 42 -2.27 3.09 -29.14
C ASP A 42 -2.98 2.72 -30.45
N GLY A 43 -2.52 3.28 -31.57
CA GLY A 43 -3.08 3.00 -32.91
C GLY A 43 -2.96 1.53 -33.34
N SER A 44 -2.08 0.76 -32.73
CA SER A 44 -1.86 -0.69 -32.98
C SER A 44 -2.68 -1.57 -32.04
N GLY A 45 -3.37 -0.98 -31.05
CA GLY A 45 -4.19 -1.70 -30.09
C GLY A 45 -3.45 -2.17 -28.84
N ASN A 46 -2.19 -1.81 -28.65
CA ASN A 46 -1.47 -2.10 -27.41
C ASN A 46 -1.79 -1.06 -26.35
N TYR A 47 -1.67 -1.43 -25.06
CA TYR A 47 -1.81 -0.48 -23.97
C TYR A 47 -0.74 0.60 -24.04
N GLN A 48 -1.16 1.86 -23.96
CA GLN A 48 -0.23 2.98 -23.94
C GLN A 48 0.66 2.93 -22.71
N LYS A 49 1.96 3.14 -22.90
CA LYS A 49 2.95 3.25 -21.81
C LYS A 49 2.79 4.62 -21.12
N SER A 50 1.66 4.82 -20.43
CA SER A 50 1.31 6.06 -19.74
C SER A 50 1.21 5.87 -18.24
N ILE A 51 1.47 6.93 -17.46
CA ILE A 51 1.30 6.93 -16.00
C ILE A 51 -0.16 6.62 -15.64
N ASN A 52 -1.12 7.16 -16.40
CA ASN A 52 -2.55 6.93 -16.14
C ASN A 52 -2.93 5.45 -16.25
N ASN A 53 -2.44 4.74 -17.27
CA ASN A 53 -2.69 3.30 -17.38
C ASN A 53 -2.08 2.54 -16.21
N LEU A 54 -0.86 2.88 -15.81
CA LEU A 54 -0.20 2.24 -14.66
C LEU A 54 -0.97 2.49 -13.36
N ILE A 55 -1.46 3.72 -13.11
CA ILE A 55 -2.29 4.02 -11.96
C ILE A 55 -3.59 3.21 -11.99
N LEU A 56 -4.27 3.13 -13.14
CA LEU A 56 -5.49 2.35 -13.28
C LEU A 56 -5.25 0.87 -12.98
N ILE A 57 -4.15 0.28 -13.45
CA ILE A 57 -3.77 -1.09 -13.16
C ILE A 57 -3.52 -1.27 -11.65
N LEU A 58 -2.65 -0.44 -11.06
CA LEU A 58 -2.30 -0.53 -9.64
C LEU A 58 -3.50 -0.39 -8.70
N GLN A 59 -4.53 0.37 -9.11
CA GLN A 59 -5.74 0.61 -8.32
C GLN A 59 -6.83 -0.44 -8.50
N ASN A 60 -6.84 -1.16 -9.62
CA ASN A 60 -7.98 -2.01 -9.96
C ASN A 60 -7.63 -3.49 -10.19
N ASP A 61 -6.38 -3.81 -10.53
CA ASP A 61 -5.96 -5.21 -10.73
C ASP A 61 -6.13 -6.01 -9.43
N PRO A 62 -6.97 -7.04 -9.40
CA PRO A 62 -7.28 -7.82 -8.20
C PRO A 62 -6.07 -8.43 -7.50
N LEU A 63 -4.98 -8.69 -8.24
CA LEU A 63 -3.75 -9.29 -7.69
C LEU A 63 -2.90 -8.29 -6.89
N ILE A 64 -3.03 -6.99 -7.15
CA ILE A 64 -2.20 -5.94 -6.53
C ILE A 64 -3.00 -4.82 -5.86
N LYS A 65 -4.28 -4.69 -6.17
CA LYS A 65 -5.18 -3.67 -5.62
C LYS A 65 -5.14 -3.64 -4.08
N GLY A 66 -4.88 -2.47 -3.53
CA GLY A 66 -4.87 -2.23 -2.09
C GLY A 66 -3.68 -2.83 -1.34
N LYS A 67 -2.75 -3.50 -2.04
CA LYS A 67 -1.57 -4.12 -1.41
C LYS A 67 -0.38 -3.17 -1.30
N ILE A 68 -0.36 -2.09 -2.08
CA ILE A 68 0.70 -1.09 -2.10
C ILE A 68 0.24 0.11 -1.29
N VAL A 69 0.90 0.36 -0.16
CA VAL A 69 0.53 1.40 0.79
C VAL A 69 1.77 2.13 1.31
N THR A 70 1.57 3.31 1.88
CA THR A 70 2.62 4.05 2.58
C THR A 70 2.35 4.06 4.08
N ASP A 71 3.35 3.69 4.88
CA ASP A 71 3.33 3.90 6.32
C ASP A 71 3.68 5.36 6.61
N GLU A 72 2.70 6.14 7.05
CA GLU A 72 2.88 7.56 7.36
C GLU A 72 3.84 7.78 8.53
N PHE A 73 3.85 6.87 9.51
CA PHE A 73 4.71 7.01 10.68
C PHE A 73 6.17 6.67 10.37
N ALA A 74 6.39 5.60 9.62
CA ALA A 74 7.74 5.17 9.24
C ALA A 74 8.28 5.89 7.99
N GLY A 75 7.42 6.57 7.21
CA GLY A 75 7.79 7.24 5.98
C GLY A 75 8.30 6.29 4.89
N CYS A 76 7.75 5.07 4.82
CA CYS A 76 8.21 4.06 3.87
C CYS A 76 7.03 3.33 3.18
N GLY A 77 7.29 2.81 1.98
CA GLY A 77 6.37 1.92 1.29
C GLY A 77 6.26 0.55 1.97
N LEU A 78 5.06 -0.01 1.94
CA LEU A 78 4.77 -1.34 2.44
C LEU A 78 3.99 -2.14 1.41
N VAL A 79 4.13 -3.47 1.49
CA VAL A 79 3.32 -4.45 0.77
C VAL A 79 2.44 -5.19 1.77
N LEU A 80 1.14 -5.27 1.49
CA LEU A 80 0.17 -5.99 2.30
C LEU A 80 -0.20 -7.32 1.63
N GLY A 81 0.47 -8.41 2.02
CA GLY A 81 0.20 -9.75 1.51
C GLY A 81 0.93 -10.11 0.21
N ALA A 82 0.53 -11.23 -0.39
CA ALA A 82 1.14 -11.76 -1.59
C ALA A 82 0.93 -10.88 -2.82
N THR A 83 1.93 -10.84 -3.68
CA THR A 83 1.90 -10.15 -4.97
C THR A 83 2.26 -11.14 -6.09
N PRO A 84 2.00 -10.84 -7.37
CA PRO A 84 2.37 -11.73 -8.46
C PRO A 84 3.87 -12.08 -8.55
N TRP A 85 4.73 -11.27 -7.97
CA TRP A 85 6.19 -11.47 -7.93
C TRP A 85 6.73 -11.95 -6.59
N ASP A 86 5.89 -11.98 -5.54
CA ASP A 86 6.28 -12.44 -4.20
C ASP A 86 5.09 -13.09 -3.50
N PRO A 87 5.10 -14.42 -3.29
CA PRO A 87 3.96 -15.15 -2.73
C PRO A 87 3.80 -15.02 -1.21
N ARG A 88 4.64 -14.24 -0.52
CA ARG A 88 4.57 -14.08 0.93
C ARG A 88 3.33 -13.27 1.34
N GLU A 89 2.51 -13.84 2.22
CA GLU A 89 1.27 -13.24 2.71
C GLU A 89 1.46 -12.18 3.80
N GLU A 90 2.64 -12.10 4.39
CA GLU A 90 2.92 -11.19 5.50
C GLU A 90 3.12 -9.73 5.04
N LYS A 91 2.68 -8.80 5.86
CA LYS A 91 2.98 -7.38 5.71
C LYS A 91 4.49 -7.15 5.81
N ARG A 92 5.07 -6.47 4.82
CA ARG A 92 6.50 -6.21 4.75
C ARG A 92 6.83 -4.86 4.13
N ARG A 93 8.06 -4.39 4.35
CA ARG A 93 8.56 -3.20 3.68
C ARG A 93 8.74 -3.44 2.19
N TRP A 94 8.43 -2.42 1.40
CA TRP A 94 8.77 -2.35 -0.02
C TRP A 94 10.29 -2.37 -0.20
N ARG A 95 10.79 -3.08 -1.19
CA ARG A 95 12.23 -3.27 -1.48
C ARG A 95 12.47 -3.13 -2.98
N ASP A 96 13.73 -2.93 -3.37
CA ASP A 96 14.17 -2.88 -4.78
C ASP A 96 13.75 -4.12 -5.58
N THR A 97 13.62 -5.28 -4.91
CA THR A 97 13.07 -6.50 -5.53
C THR A 97 11.61 -6.35 -5.90
N ASP A 98 10.85 -5.54 -5.18
CA ASP A 98 9.45 -5.25 -5.49
C ASP A 98 9.32 -4.29 -6.67
N ASP A 99 10.23 -3.32 -6.80
CA ASP A 99 10.31 -2.45 -7.96
C ASP A 99 10.54 -3.26 -9.24
N ASN A 100 11.50 -4.20 -9.19
CA ASN A 100 11.82 -5.05 -10.32
C ASN A 100 10.69 -6.06 -10.63
N GLY A 101 10.07 -6.62 -9.58
CA GLY A 101 8.94 -7.53 -9.72
C GLY A 101 7.71 -6.85 -10.30
N ALA A 102 7.41 -5.63 -9.84
CA ALA A 102 6.32 -4.82 -10.40
C ALA A 102 6.58 -4.47 -11.87
N LEU A 103 7.81 -4.08 -12.21
CA LEU A 103 8.18 -3.79 -13.61
C LEU A 103 8.04 -5.02 -14.50
N TRP A 104 8.56 -6.17 -14.06
CA TRP A 104 8.39 -7.44 -14.76
C TRP A 104 6.92 -7.77 -14.98
N TYR A 105 6.09 -7.61 -13.96
CA TYR A 105 4.66 -7.86 -14.03
C TYR A 105 3.96 -6.96 -15.06
N MET A 106 4.22 -5.65 -14.99
CA MET A 106 3.64 -4.67 -15.93
C MET A 106 4.09 -4.91 -17.36
N GLU A 107 5.35 -5.30 -17.58
CA GLU A 107 5.87 -5.59 -18.92
C GLU A 107 5.29 -6.89 -19.48
N THR A 108 5.27 -7.95 -18.68
CA THR A 108 4.84 -9.28 -19.11
C THR A 108 3.35 -9.34 -19.44
N TYR A 109 2.49 -8.78 -18.56
CA TYR A 109 1.05 -8.95 -18.68
C TYR A 109 0.32 -7.77 -19.31
N TYR A 110 0.89 -6.58 -19.23
CA TYR A 110 0.29 -5.36 -19.80
C TYR A 110 1.10 -4.75 -20.94
N GLY A 111 2.30 -5.27 -21.24
CA GLY A 111 3.20 -4.70 -22.26
C GLY A 111 3.75 -3.32 -21.92
N ILE A 112 3.71 -2.92 -20.63
CA ILE A 112 4.11 -1.58 -20.18
C ILE A 112 5.45 -1.66 -19.43
N GLY A 113 6.56 -1.71 -20.16
CA GLY A 113 7.92 -1.71 -19.62
C GLY A 113 8.53 -0.30 -19.55
N SER A 114 8.14 0.53 -18.57
CA SER A 114 8.70 1.88 -18.37
C SER A 114 8.93 2.16 -16.89
N ARG A 115 10.19 2.03 -16.44
CA ARG A 115 10.60 2.20 -15.05
C ARG A 115 10.17 3.55 -14.48
N ASP A 116 10.57 4.63 -15.10
CA ASP A 116 10.32 5.98 -14.61
C ASP A 116 8.83 6.28 -14.42
N LYS A 117 7.99 5.76 -15.34
CA LYS A 117 6.54 5.95 -15.25
C LYS A 117 5.91 5.06 -14.19
N LEU A 118 6.46 3.86 -14.00
CA LEU A 118 6.02 2.95 -12.95
C LEU A 118 6.35 3.54 -11.58
N ASP A 119 7.57 4.04 -11.38
CA ASP A 119 7.99 4.67 -10.13
C ASP A 119 7.09 5.88 -9.78
N ALA A 120 6.76 6.71 -10.78
CA ALA A 120 5.82 7.81 -10.60
C ALA A 120 4.40 7.32 -10.23
N ALA A 121 3.90 6.27 -10.87
CA ALA A 121 2.58 5.69 -10.57
C ALA A 121 2.54 5.05 -9.18
N LEU A 122 3.57 4.31 -8.79
CA LEU A 122 3.72 3.71 -7.45
C LEU A 122 3.74 4.79 -6.37
N SER A 123 4.46 5.87 -6.58
CA SER A 123 4.49 7.02 -5.66
C SER A 123 3.11 7.65 -5.48
N ILE A 124 2.36 7.85 -6.58
CA ILE A 124 1.01 8.42 -6.55
C ILE A 124 0.05 7.48 -5.83
N VAL A 125 0.01 6.20 -6.19
CA VAL A 125 -0.89 5.22 -5.59
C VAL A 125 -0.54 4.97 -4.11
N GLY A 126 0.74 4.86 -3.78
CA GLY A 126 1.20 4.72 -2.40
C GLY A 126 0.79 5.92 -1.52
N SER A 127 0.87 7.14 -2.04
CA SER A 127 0.45 8.35 -1.31
C SER A 127 -1.07 8.46 -1.10
N GLN A 128 -1.86 7.81 -1.95
CA GLN A 128 -3.31 7.75 -1.82
C GLN A 128 -3.76 6.65 -0.84
N ASN A 129 -2.93 5.63 -0.63
CA ASN A 129 -3.20 4.50 0.23
C ASN A 129 -2.26 4.54 1.44
N THR A 130 -2.61 5.34 2.45
CA THR A 130 -1.76 5.48 3.64
C THR A 130 -2.28 4.67 4.80
N ILE A 131 -1.36 4.16 5.62
CA ILE A 131 -1.67 3.52 6.89
C ILE A 131 -0.79 4.10 8.00
N ASN A 132 -1.31 4.09 9.23
CA ASN A 132 -0.56 4.50 10.40
C ASN A 132 -0.98 3.62 11.59
N ASP A 133 -0.26 2.50 11.77
CA ASP A 133 -0.60 1.53 12.81
C ASP A 133 -0.38 2.10 14.22
N VAL A 134 0.59 2.98 14.39
CA VAL A 134 0.84 3.63 15.69
C VAL A 134 -0.34 4.54 16.06
N LYS A 135 -0.80 5.35 15.13
CA LYS A 135 -1.99 6.20 15.32
C LYS A 135 -3.23 5.37 15.58
N LYS A 136 -3.42 4.30 14.81
CA LYS A 136 -4.54 3.36 14.99
C LYS A 136 -4.52 2.72 16.38
N TYR A 137 -3.35 2.23 16.82
CA TYR A 137 -3.17 1.65 18.15
C TYR A 137 -3.48 2.66 19.25
N LEU A 138 -2.85 3.84 19.22
CA LEU A 138 -3.05 4.88 20.24
C LEU A 138 -4.50 5.35 20.32
N SER A 139 -5.19 5.49 19.18
CA SER A 139 -6.59 5.90 19.13
C SER A 139 -7.57 4.85 19.64
N ALA A 140 -7.18 3.58 19.63
CA ALA A 140 -7.99 2.48 20.14
C ALA A 140 -7.86 2.27 21.66
N LEU A 141 -6.84 2.89 22.30
CA LEU A 141 -6.65 2.77 23.73
C LEU A 141 -7.78 3.46 24.51
N LYS A 142 -8.23 2.78 25.57
CA LYS A 142 -9.19 3.33 26.53
C LYS A 142 -8.49 3.47 27.87
N TRP A 143 -8.58 4.67 28.45
CA TRP A 143 -8.03 4.90 29.78
C TRP A 143 -8.85 4.16 30.85
N ASP A 144 -8.15 3.46 31.71
CA ASP A 144 -8.72 2.69 32.84
C ASP A 144 -8.92 3.52 34.13
N GLY A 145 -8.66 4.82 34.08
CA GLY A 145 -8.78 5.73 35.21
C GLY A 145 -7.58 5.77 36.15
N VAL A 146 -6.55 4.93 35.93
CA VAL A 146 -5.38 4.85 36.82
C VAL A 146 -4.27 5.76 36.32
N LYS A 147 -3.82 6.68 37.20
CA LYS A 147 -2.72 7.60 36.91
C LYS A 147 -1.37 6.89 37.12
N ARG A 148 -0.65 6.55 36.05
CA ARG A 148 0.66 5.90 36.10
C ARG A 148 1.81 6.77 35.60
N LEU A 149 1.49 7.83 34.89
CA LEU A 149 2.47 8.58 34.12
C LEU A 149 3.51 9.29 35.02
N ASP A 150 3.09 9.80 36.16
CA ASP A 150 3.95 10.56 37.06
C ASP A 150 4.92 9.68 37.86
N THR A 151 4.58 8.43 38.10
CA THR A 151 5.38 7.50 38.92
C THR A 151 6.07 6.43 38.08
N LEU A 152 5.96 6.47 36.75
CA LEU A 152 6.46 5.43 35.86
C LEU A 152 7.99 5.22 36.01
N LEU A 153 8.77 6.29 36.12
CA LEU A 153 10.22 6.17 36.31
C LEU A 153 10.60 5.61 37.68
N PRO A 154 10.05 6.07 38.82
CA PRO A 154 10.28 5.43 40.11
C PRO A 154 9.81 3.97 40.15
N ASP A 155 8.58 3.68 39.73
CA ASP A 155 7.96 2.37 39.90
C ASP A 155 8.60 1.28 39.06
N TYR A 156 9.05 1.58 37.83
CA TYR A 156 9.54 0.58 36.87
C TYR A 156 11.03 0.66 36.58
N LEU A 157 11.66 1.81 36.78
CA LEU A 157 13.10 2.01 36.47
C LEU A 157 13.95 2.35 37.69
N GLY A 158 13.35 2.38 38.91
CA GLY A 158 14.06 2.62 40.16
C GLY A 158 14.64 4.03 40.28
N ALA A 159 14.12 5.00 39.52
CA ALA A 159 14.56 6.38 39.63
C ALA A 159 14.05 7.03 40.93
N GLU A 160 14.81 8.00 41.47
CA GLU A 160 14.37 8.78 42.62
C GLU A 160 13.07 9.52 42.30
N ASP A 161 12.09 9.46 43.21
CA ASP A 161 10.79 10.14 43.07
C ASP A 161 10.90 11.62 43.36
N THR A 162 11.17 12.41 42.35
CA THR A 162 11.30 13.86 42.40
C THR A 162 10.29 14.54 41.48
N SER A 163 10.04 15.83 41.72
CA SER A 163 9.24 16.66 40.81
C SER A 163 9.83 16.72 39.39
N TYR A 164 11.15 16.60 39.29
CA TYR A 164 11.87 16.59 38.01
C TYR A 164 11.63 15.29 37.23
N THR A 165 11.80 14.12 37.86
CA THR A 165 11.57 12.82 37.20
C THR A 165 10.11 12.65 36.75
N ARG A 166 9.16 13.08 37.56
CA ARG A 166 7.73 13.12 37.20
C ARG A 166 7.46 14.03 36.00
N ALA A 167 8.04 15.25 35.99
CA ALA A 167 7.85 16.22 34.91
C ALA A 167 8.48 15.74 33.59
N ILE A 168 9.67 15.18 33.63
CA ILE A 168 10.35 14.64 32.44
C ILE A 168 9.51 13.53 31.81
N MET A 169 9.07 12.55 32.60
CA MET A 169 8.32 11.42 32.06
C MET A 169 7.02 11.85 31.41
N ARG A 170 6.28 12.73 32.09
CA ARG A 170 5.04 13.30 31.53
C ARG A 170 5.27 14.01 30.20
N LYS A 171 6.26 14.90 30.14
CA LYS A 171 6.58 15.65 28.93
C LYS A 171 7.04 14.73 27.78
N SER A 172 7.90 13.75 28.07
CA SER A 172 8.45 12.85 27.07
C SER A 172 7.35 11.99 26.43
N LEU A 173 6.48 11.37 27.23
CA LEU A 173 5.39 10.53 26.69
C LEU A 173 4.30 11.37 26.01
N CYS A 174 3.94 12.53 26.54
CA CYS A 174 3.01 13.43 25.85
C CYS A 174 3.57 13.89 24.50
N ALA A 175 4.85 14.24 24.43
CA ALA A 175 5.50 14.62 23.17
C ALA A 175 5.56 13.46 22.17
N ALA A 176 5.86 12.24 22.63
CA ALA A 176 5.88 11.06 21.79
C ALA A 176 4.50 10.77 21.17
N VAL A 177 3.44 10.82 21.99
CA VAL A 177 2.05 10.64 21.52
C VAL A 177 1.62 11.76 20.57
N ALA A 178 1.92 13.02 20.91
CA ALA A 178 1.61 14.16 20.07
C ALA A 178 2.27 14.04 18.68
N ARG A 179 3.53 13.61 18.63
CA ARG A 179 4.25 13.37 17.38
C ARG A 179 3.61 12.23 16.57
N ALA A 180 3.24 11.13 17.21
CA ALA A 180 2.60 9.99 16.56
C ALA A 180 1.22 10.33 15.97
N LEU A 181 0.48 11.24 16.62
CA LEU A 181 -0.84 11.70 16.16
C LEU A 181 -0.75 12.83 15.09
N GLY A 182 0.45 13.29 14.75
CA GLY A 182 0.65 14.38 13.82
C GLY A 182 0.42 15.79 14.39
N ASN A 183 0.27 15.90 15.72
CA ASN A 183 0.08 17.17 16.44
C ASN A 183 1.39 17.70 17.05
N GLY A 184 2.51 17.04 16.74
CA GLY A 184 3.84 17.48 17.18
C GLY A 184 4.43 18.50 16.22
N VAL A 185 4.95 19.57 16.77
CA VAL A 185 5.76 20.60 16.08
C VAL A 185 7.14 20.01 15.76
#